data_2c52c9f12bf2790375950e1776600198
#
_entry.id   2c52c9f12bf2790375950e1776600198
#
_cell.length_a   1.000
_cell.length_b   1.000
_cell.length_c   1.000
_cell.angle_alpha   90.00
_cell.angle_beta   90.00
_cell.angle_gamma   90.00
#
_symmetry.space_group_name_H-M   'P 1'
#
loop_
_entity.id
_entity.type
_entity.pdbx_description
1 polymer ?
#
loop_
_entity_poly.entity_id
_entity_poly.type
_entity_poly.pdbx_seq_one_letter_code
_entity_poly.pdbx_strand_id
1 'polypeptide(L)'
;MSNVQDTINDIAHGLHSADLIDMKTLRNLTDDDLPVLVEYTGEEIYQLRKKQKLSQTVFAKYLNISPAMIRSLEQGKRHAHGAILKLLNIVERHGIGALI
;
A
#
# COMPACT_ATOMS: atom_id res chain seq x y z
N MET A 1 20.21 5.13 13.45
CA MET A 1 19.28 4.36 12.64
C MET A 1 18.09 3.92 13.47
N SER A 2 16.89 4.11 12.95
CA SER A 2 15.68 3.70 13.65
C SER A 2 15.61 2.18 13.74
N ASN A 3 15.18 1.67 14.88
CA ASN A 3 14.77 0.28 15.02
C ASN A 3 13.25 0.19 14.96
N VAL A 4 12.70 -1.01 15.12
CA VAL A 4 11.24 -1.21 15.05
C VAL A 4 10.51 -0.38 16.11
N GLN A 5 11.08 -0.27 17.31
CA GLN A 5 10.47 0.48 18.39
C GLN A 5 10.45 1.99 18.08
N ASP A 6 11.54 2.50 17.51
CA ASP A 6 11.60 3.92 17.13
C ASP A 6 10.58 4.23 16.03
N THR A 7 10.42 3.33 15.06
CA THR A 7 9.42 3.46 14.00
C THR A 7 8.01 3.51 14.57
N ILE A 8 7.70 2.63 15.54
CA ILE A 8 6.40 2.62 16.21
C ILE A 8 6.19 3.92 16.98
N ASN A 9 7.21 4.41 17.66
CA ASN A 9 7.12 5.67 18.40
C ASN A 9 6.87 6.86 17.48
N ASP A 10 7.52 6.91 16.32
CA ASP A 10 7.33 7.97 15.34
C ASP A 10 5.91 7.97 14.80
N ILE A 11 5.39 6.79 14.46
CA ILE A 11 4.02 6.64 13.98
C ILE A 11 3.02 7.07 15.07
N ALA A 12 3.22 6.61 16.29
CA ALA A 12 2.34 6.94 17.40
C ALA A 12 2.35 8.43 17.72
N HIS A 13 3.51 9.09 17.65
CA HIS A 13 3.62 10.53 17.84
C HIS A 13 2.83 11.29 16.78
N GLY A 14 2.98 10.92 15.51
CA GLY A 14 2.24 11.56 14.43
C GLY A 14 0.74 11.39 14.58
N LEU A 15 0.29 10.18 14.88
CA LEU A 15 -1.13 9.88 15.06
C LEU A 15 -1.69 10.55 16.31
N HIS A 16 -0.94 10.56 17.41
CA HIS A 16 -1.35 11.21 18.65
C HIS A 16 -1.46 12.73 18.44
N SER A 17 -0.50 13.33 17.77
CA SER A 17 -0.55 14.76 17.45
C SER A 17 -1.74 15.12 16.57
N ALA A 18 -2.19 14.19 15.73
CA ALA A 18 -3.38 14.34 14.91
C ALA A 18 -4.66 13.93 15.66
N ASP A 19 -4.54 13.53 16.91
CA ASP A 19 -5.64 13.11 17.80
C ASP A 19 -6.41 11.92 17.23
N LEU A 20 -5.72 11.00 16.53
CA LEU A 20 -6.34 9.85 15.89
C LEU A 20 -6.25 8.57 16.72
N ILE A 21 -5.11 8.34 17.40
CA ILE A 21 -4.87 7.12 18.18
C ILE A 21 -3.73 7.37 19.17
N ASP A 22 -3.80 6.74 20.34
CA ASP A 22 -2.71 6.81 21.32
C ASP A 22 -1.78 5.60 21.19
N MET A 23 -0.64 5.66 21.89
CA MET A 23 0.39 4.61 21.82
C MET A 23 -0.13 3.27 22.36
N LYS A 24 -0.91 3.30 23.43
CA LYS A 24 -1.44 2.09 24.03
C LYS A 24 -2.39 1.38 23.08
N THR A 25 -3.28 2.13 22.44
CA THR A 25 -4.21 1.58 21.45
C THR A 25 -3.44 0.99 20.28
N LEU A 26 -2.42 1.70 19.78
CA LEU A 26 -1.60 1.21 18.67
C LEU A 26 -0.92 -0.12 19.01
N ARG A 27 -0.38 -0.26 20.20
CA ARG A 27 0.30 -1.50 20.64
C ARG A 27 -0.64 -2.68 20.82
N ASN A 28 -1.90 -2.41 21.09
CA ASN A 28 -2.90 -3.45 21.38
C ASN A 28 -3.74 -3.83 20.17
N LEU A 29 -3.40 -3.32 18.97
CA LEU A 29 -4.10 -3.72 17.74
C LEU A 29 -3.89 -5.21 17.47
N THR A 30 -4.96 -5.87 17.05
CA THR A 30 -4.93 -7.27 16.64
C THR A 30 -5.23 -7.38 15.15
N ASP A 31 -5.11 -8.59 14.59
CA ASP A 31 -5.44 -8.82 13.19
C ASP A 31 -6.87 -8.40 12.86
N ASP A 32 -7.79 -8.56 13.81
CA ASP A 32 -9.20 -8.18 13.62
C ASP A 32 -9.39 -6.66 13.56
N ASP A 33 -8.46 -5.90 14.11
CA ASP A 33 -8.50 -4.43 14.12
C ASP A 33 -7.86 -3.82 12.87
N LEU A 34 -7.15 -4.63 12.08
CA LEU A 34 -6.49 -4.15 10.87
C LEU A 34 -7.47 -4.07 9.70
N PRO A 35 -7.29 -3.09 8.80
CA PRO A 35 -8.13 -3.02 7.60
C PRO A 35 -7.97 -4.28 6.75
N VAL A 36 -9.09 -4.79 6.24
CA VAL A 36 -9.07 -5.90 5.28
C VAL A 36 -8.55 -5.36 3.94
N LEU A 37 -7.57 -6.05 3.36
CA LEU A 37 -7.06 -5.70 2.04
C LEU A 37 -8.01 -6.21 0.96
N VAL A 38 -8.29 -5.37 -0.02
CA VAL A 38 -9.09 -5.74 -1.19
C VAL A 38 -8.18 -6.41 -2.19
N GLU A 39 -8.61 -7.56 -2.73
CA GLU A 39 -7.91 -8.22 -3.82
C GLU A 39 -8.30 -7.59 -5.16
N TYR A 40 -7.39 -7.69 -6.14
CA TYR A 40 -7.57 -7.08 -7.46
C TYR A 40 -7.44 -8.12 -8.55
N THR A 41 -8.34 -8.05 -9.54
CA THR A 41 -8.15 -8.74 -10.81
C THR A 41 -7.15 -7.96 -11.67
N GLY A 42 -6.63 -8.58 -12.72
CA GLY A 42 -5.74 -7.88 -13.64
C GLY A 42 -6.38 -6.65 -14.25
N GLU A 43 -7.65 -6.73 -14.62
CA GLU A 43 -8.40 -5.60 -15.16
C GLU A 43 -8.52 -4.47 -14.13
N GLU A 44 -8.77 -4.80 -12.89
CA GLU A 44 -8.88 -3.80 -11.81
C GLU A 44 -7.53 -3.09 -11.59
N ILE A 45 -6.42 -3.83 -11.67
CA ILE A 45 -5.07 -3.23 -11.57
C ILE A 45 -4.83 -2.29 -12.75
N TYR A 46 -5.20 -2.70 -13.96
CA TYR A 46 -5.11 -1.86 -15.14
C TYR A 46 -5.91 -0.56 -14.96
N GLN A 47 -7.17 -0.66 -14.51
CA GLN A 47 -8.02 0.50 -14.29
C GLN A 47 -7.45 1.42 -13.21
N LEU A 48 -6.93 0.86 -12.13
CA LEU A 48 -6.31 1.64 -11.07
C LEU A 48 -5.12 2.43 -11.60
N ARG A 49 -4.26 1.78 -12.40
CA ARG A 49 -3.12 2.45 -13.03
C ARG A 49 -3.57 3.58 -13.96
N LYS A 50 -4.56 3.32 -14.81
CA LYS A 50 -5.09 4.33 -15.74
C LYS A 50 -5.70 5.51 -15.01
N LYS A 51 -6.36 5.26 -13.89
CA LYS A 51 -6.91 6.32 -13.05
C LYS A 51 -5.82 7.24 -12.52
N GLN A 52 -4.62 6.69 -12.23
CA GLN A 52 -3.47 7.47 -11.80
C GLN A 52 -2.74 8.13 -12.99
N LYS A 53 -3.16 7.86 -14.23
CA LYS A 53 -2.57 8.43 -15.46
C LYS A 53 -1.11 8.06 -15.63
N LEU A 54 -0.74 6.83 -15.27
CA LEU A 54 0.65 6.36 -15.33
C LEU A 54 0.80 5.23 -16.34
N SER A 55 2.00 5.18 -16.97
CA SER A 55 2.40 4.04 -17.79
C SER A 55 2.73 2.84 -16.90
N GLN A 56 2.81 1.66 -17.51
CA GLN A 56 3.21 0.45 -16.80
C GLN A 56 4.60 0.62 -16.17
N THR A 57 5.55 1.19 -16.92
CA THR A 57 6.92 1.38 -16.46
C THR A 57 6.98 2.29 -15.24
N VAL A 58 6.27 3.41 -15.28
CA VAL A 58 6.27 4.37 -14.18
C VAL A 58 5.55 3.79 -12.95
N PHE A 59 4.41 3.15 -13.17
CA PHE A 59 3.66 2.53 -12.08
C PHE A 59 4.49 1.44 -11.38
N ALA A 60 5.20 0.63 -12.17
CA ALA A 60 6.10 -0.39 -11.62
C ALA A 60 7.17 0.22 -10.72
N LYS A 61 7.72 1.37 -11.11
CA LYS A 61 8.73 2.06 -10.29
C LYS A 61 8.16 2.50 -8.94
N TYR A 62 6.94 3.04 -8.94
CA TYR A 62 6.30 3.43 -7.67
C TYR A 62 6.04 2.23 -6.77
N LEU A 63 5.73 1.08 -7.36
CA LEU A 63 5.48 -0.15 -6.61
C LEU A 63 6.77 -0.92 -6.30
N ASN A 64 7.91 -0.46 -6.81
CA ASN A 64 9.21 -1.10 -6.66
C ASN A 64 9.23 -2.53 -7.20
N ILE A 65 8.61 -2.73 -8.36
CA ILE A 65 8.60 -4.00 -9.09
C ILE A 65 9.00 -3.77 -10.53
N SER A 66 9.24 -4.84 -11.28
CA SER A 66 9.60 -4.72 -12.69
C SER A 66 8.38 -4.41 -13.57
N PRO A 67 8.57 -3.74 -14.72
CA PRO A 67 7.49 -3.59 -15.69
C PRO A 67 6.92 -4.92 -16.17
N ALA A 68 7.75 -5.96 -16.26
CA ALA A 68 7.28 -7.30 -16.62
C ALA A 68 6.31 -7.85 -15.57
N MET A 69 6.56 -7.57 -14.30
CA MET A 69 5.65 -7.98 -13.22
C MET A 69 4.29 -7.28 -13.37
N ILE A 70 4.28 -5.97 -13.62
CA ILE A 70 3.03 -5.23 -13.83
C ILE A 70 2.25 -5.82 -15.02
N ARG A 71 2.94 -6.12 -16.12
CA ARG A 71 2.27 -6.73 -17.27
C ARG A 71 1.63 -8.06 -16.90
N SER A 72 2.35 -8.90 -16.15
CA SER A 72 1.83 -10.20 -15.70
C SER A 72 0.63 -10.06 -14.79
N LEU A 73 0.65 -9.09 -13.90
CA LEU A 73 -0.47 -8.81 -13.00
C LEU A 73 -1.70 -8.33 -13.79
N GLU A 74 -1.51 -7.41 -14.73
CA GLU A 74 -2.62 -6.87 -15.53
C GLU A 74 -3.20 -7.90 -16.50
N GLN A 75 -2.38 -8.84 -16.97
CA GLN A 75 -2.82 -9.93 -17.83
C GLN A 75 -3.45 -11.11 -17.07
N GLY A 76 -3.44 -11.05 -15.75
CA GLY A 76 -3.99 -12.13 -14.92
C GLY A 76 -3.09 -13.35 -14.82
N LYS A 77 -1.85 -13.28 -15.30
CA LYS A 77 -0.90 -14.40 -15.20
C LYS A 77 -0.35 -14.58 -13.81
N ARG A 78 -0.33 -13.51 -13.02
CA ARG A 78 0.07 -13.51 -11.62
C ARG A 78 -0.95 -12.73 -10.81
N HIS A 79 -1.07 -13.08 -9.54
CA HIS A 79 -1.93 -12.37 -8.61
C HIS A 79 -1.10 -11.50 -7.69
N ALA A 80 -1.61 -10.30 -7.40
CA ALA A 80 -0.97 -9.44 -6.43
C ALA A 80 -1.20 -9.99 -5.03
N HIS A 81 -0.14 -10.08 -4.24
CA HIS A 81 -0.21 -10.53 -2.84
C HIS A 81 0.91 -9.86 -2.05
N GLY A 82 0.86 -10.00 -0.74
CA GLY A 82 1.89 -9.44 0.14
C GLY A 82 2.01 -7.93 0.01
N ALA A 83 3.26 -7.45 -0.07
CA ALA A 83 3.53 -6.01 -0.13
C ALA A 83 2.92 -5.33 -1.35
N ILE A 84 2.90 -5.99 -2.50
CA ILE A 84 2.32 -5.43 -3.73
C ILE A 84 0.82 -5.16 -3.52
N LEU A 85 0.10 -6.11 -2.93
CA LEU A 85 -1.31 -5.95 -2.65
C LEU A 85 -1.56 -4.78 -1.70
N LYS A 86 -0.74 -4.66 -0.67
CA LYS A 86 -0.83 -3.54 0.28
C LYS A 86 -0.64 -2.20 -0.43
N LEU A 87 0.37 -2.11 -1.29
CA LEU A 87 0.65 -0.87 -2.03
C LEU A 87 -0.49 -0.51 -2.98
N LEU A 88 -1.08 -1.49 -3.66
CA LEU A 88 -2.25 -1.26 -4.52
C LEU A 88 -3.43 -0.71 -3.74
N ASN A 89 -3.68 -1.24 -2.55
CA ASN A 89 -4.73 -0.74 -1.67
C ASN A 89 -4.48 0.70 -1.25
N ILE A 90 -3.23 1.06 -0.94
CA ILE A 90 -2.86 2.41 -0.58
C ILE A 90 -3.10 3.38 -1.75
N VAL A 91 -2.70 2.97 -2.96
CA VAL A 91 -2.90 3.79 -4.16
C VAL A 91 -4.39 4.03 -4.41
N GLU A 92 -5.22 3.00 -4.25
CA GLU A 92 -6.66 3.14 -4.45
C GLU A 92 -7.28 4.12 -3.46
N ARG A 93 -6.87 4.05 -2.20
CA ARG A 93 -7.45 4.88 -1.13
C ARG A 93 -6.92 6.31 -1.13
N HIS A 94 -5.64 6.48 -1.42
CA HIS A 94 -4.94 7.76 -1.20
C HIS A 94 -4.27 8.32 -2.44
N GLY A 95 -4.30 7.59 -3.56
CA GLY A 95 -3.61 7.99 -4.78
C GLY A 95 -2.14 7.67 -4.76
N ILE A 96 -1.50 7.82 -5.94
CA ILE A 96 -0.08 7.46 -6.11
C ILE A 96 0.84 8.36 -5.28
N GLY A 97 0.41 9.55 -4.94
CA GLY A 97 1.20 10.46 -4.10
C GLY A 97 1.56 9.88 -2.75
N ALA A 98 0.77 8.93 -2.24
CA ALA A 98 1.07 8.27 -0.96
C ALA A 98 2.33 7.40 -1.02
N LEU A 99 2.82 7.07 -2.23
CA LEU A 99 4.01 6.23 -2.42
C LEU A 99 5.27 7.05 -2.70
N ILE A 100 5.16 8.37 -2.71
CA ILE A 100 6.29 9.27 -2.99
C ILE A 100 7.01 9.67 -1.70
#